data_eaaee6ac96cd983b218cd5722660f599
#
_entry.id   eaaee6ac96cd983b218cd5722660f599
#
_cell.length_a   1.000
_cell.length_b   1.000
_cell.length_c   1.000
_cell.angle_alpha   90.00
_cell.angle_beta   90.00
_cell.angle_gamma   90.00
#
_symmetry.space_group_name_H-M   'P 1'
#
loop_
_entity.id
_entity.type
_entity.pdbx_description
1 polymer ?
#
loop_
_entity_poly.entity_id
_entity_poly.type
_entity_poly.pdbx_seq_one_letter_code
_entity_poly.pdbx_strand_id
1 'polypeptide(L)'
;MGDYGVLPCNIEDVVELLSIPIIRNTGTQLHCRCPFCDDRKAHLNVNLGKNVFRCNRCGKGGGILHLYAEANDVALSTAYEELCRIFRSGERVPERTIHKSRAKVKQSKPALDLATVEVRDNTYSNLLSLLSLGTAHRESLLGRGLSGDEIVRLGYRTTPAVRSPKIVAELLERGCDLRGVPGFFVDEDTGKWKLDIRATGIMIPDRNLEGQIEAIQIRLDHDKNSKFNTLTSVERYYGAVASCCPHFTGVDDNTDSIYLTEGVMKADIARYFSVVLGHPCAFVGLTGVSNINQYIRALNELKSLGIRTVKVAFDMDLNVNENVRKARERVIQVGSEEGFEMIPK
;
A
#
# COMPACT_ATOMS: atom_id res chain seq x y z
N MET A 1 2.55 25.65 -13.08
CA MET A 1 2.27 24.55 -14.03
C MET A 1 2.14 25.21 -15.39
N GLY A 2 3.01 24.89 -16.34
CA GLY A 2 2.87 25.41 -17.71
C GLY A 2 1.60 24.85 -18.35
N ASP A 3 0.81 25.71 -18.92
CA ASP A 3 -0.41 25.35 -19.64
C ASP A 3 0.02 24.81 -21.02
N TYR A 4 0.26 23.49 -21.08
CA TYR A 4 0.59 22.80 -22.34
C TYR A 4 -0.72 22.52 -23.07
N GLY A 5 -0.83 22.93 -24.32
CA GLY A 5 -1.98 22.64 -25.18
C GLY A 5 -2.18 21.11 -25.40
N VAL A 6 -3.22 20.74 -26.14
CA VAL A 6 -3.54 19.34 -26.45
C VAL A 6 -2.41 18.70 -27.25
N LEU A 7 -1.87 17.58 -26.76
CA LEU A 7 -0.84 16.81 -27.45
C LEU A 7 -1.44 16.08 -28.66
N PRO A 8 -0.73 16.01 -29.79
CA PRO A 8 -1.16 15.32 -31.00
C PRO A 8 -0.93 13.80 -30.94
N CYS A 9 -0.60 13.22 -29.79
CA CYS A 9 -0.29 11.82 -29.57
C CYS A 9 -0.87 11.33 -28.24
N ASN A 10 -1.01 10.03 -28.12
CA ASN A 10 -1.35 9.35 -26.87
C ASN A 10 -0.10 8.67 -26.28
N ILE A 11 -0.23 8.03 -25.12
CA ILE A 11 0.90 7.42 -24.42
C ILE A 11 1.42 6.16 -25.14
N GLU A 12 0.56 5.45 -25.88
CA GLU A 12 0.95 4.28 -26.68
C GLU A 12 1.88 4.71 -27.82
N ASP A 13 1.56 5.80 -28.50
CA ASP A 13 2.41 6.38 -29.55
C ASP A 13 3.81 6.71 -29.03
N VAL A 14 3.91 7.19 -27.79
CA VAL A 14 5.22 7.52 -27.17
C VAL A 14 5.94 6.23 -26.72
N VAL A 15 5.25 5.20 -26.26
CA VAL A 15 5.85 3.88 -25.96
C VAL A 15 6.47 3.29 -27.23
N GLU A 16 5.79 3.38 -28.36
CA GLU A 16 6.28 2.93 -29.66
C GLU A 16 7.45 3.79 -30.16
N LEU A 17 7.32 5.12 -30.08
CA LEU A 17 8.37 6.07 -30.46
C LEU A 17 9.67 5.81 -29.71
N LEU A 18 9.58 5.51 -28.41
CA LEU A 18 10.72 5.19 -27.55
C LEU A 18 11.19 3.74 -27.65
N SER A 19 10.56 2.93 -28.52
CA SER A 19 10.85 1.49 -28.69
C SER A 19 10.88 0.75 -27.34
N ILE A 20 9.98 1.09 -26.42
CA ILE A 20 9.90 0.43 -25.12
C ILE A 20 9.32 -0.98 -25.29
N PRO A 21 10.04 -2.05 -24.89
CA PRO A 21 9.58 -3.42 -25.11
C PRO A 21 8.27 -3.73 -24.40
N ILE A 22 7.21 -3.98 -25.16
CA ILE A 22 5.89 -4.41 -24.67
C ILE A 22 5.94 -5.92 -24.49
N ILE A 23 5.70 -6.41 -23.27
CA ILE A 23 5.70 -7.85 -22.94
C ILE A 23 4.26 -8.40 -22.98
N ARG A 24 3.28 -7.59 -22.58
CA ARG A 24 1.87 -7.98 -22.57
C ARG A 24 1.00 -6.76 -22.88
N ASN A 25 -0.01 -6.94 -23.73
CA ASN A 25 -1.06 -5.96 -24.00
C ASN A 25 -2.42 -6.57 -23.60
N THR A 26 -3.20 -5.85 -22.77
CA THR A 26 -4.54 -6.27 -22.33
C THR A 26 -5.66 -5.46 -22.98
N GLY A 27 -5.33 -4.63 -23.99
CA GLY A 27 -6.26 -3.70 -24.64
C GLY A 27 -6.51 -2.39 -23.88
N THR A 28 -6.38 -2.40 -22.56
CA THR A 28 -6.51 -1.21 -21.71
C THR A 28 -5.20 -0.82 -21.02
N GLN A 29 -4.26 -1.75 -20.93
CA GLN A 29 -2.97 -1.56 -20.29
C GLN A 29 -1.86 -2.30 -21.04
N LEU A 30 -0.69 -1.67 -21.13
CA LEU A 30 0.55 -2.30 -21.57
C LEU A 30 1.43 -2.62 -20.36
N HIS A 31 1.99 -3.82 -20.34
CA HIS A 31 3.03 -4.21 -19.41
C HIS A 31 4.35 -4.23 -20.17
N CYS A 32 5.23 -3.29 -19.85
CA CYS A 32 6.46 -3.03 -20.57
C CYS A 32 7.69 -3.23 -19.69
N ARG A 33 8.85 -3.44 -20.30
CA ARG A 33 10.12 -3.30 -19.61
C ARG A 33 10.40 -1.84 -19.34
N CYS A 34 10.72 -1.51 -18.10
CA CYS A 34 10.97 -0.13 -17.72
C CYS A 34 12.29 0.38 -18.31
N PRO A 35 12.29 1.49 -19.07
CA PRO A 35 13.53 2.07 -19.62
C PRO A 35 14.36 2.79 -18.56
N PHE A 36 13.80 3.04 -17.36
CA PHE A 36 14.43 3.85 -16.31
C PHE A 36 15.17 3.01 -15.26
N CYS A 37 14.96 1.69 -15.24
CA CYS A 37 15.63 0.79 -14.31
C CYS A 37 15.95 -0.55 -14.99
N ASP A 38 16.81 -1.38 -14.38
CA ASP A 38 17.13 -2.70 -14.92
C ASP A 38 15.96 -3.68 -14.67
N ASP A 39 14.86 -3.44 -15.38
CA ASP A 39 13.61 -4.21 -15.29
C ASP A 39 13.63 -5.39 -16.28
N ARG A 40 13.66 -6.62 -15.73
CA ARG A 40 13.57 -7.86 -16.52
C ARG A 40 12.18 -8.49 -16.51
N LYS A 41 11.24 -7.99 -15.67
CA LYS A 41 9.93 -8.61 -15.40
C LYS A 41 8.72 -7.77 -15.84
N ALA A 42 8.93 -6.72 -16.66
CA ALA A 42 7.85 -5.85 -17.17
C ALA A 42 7.02 -5.15 -16.06
N HIS A 43 7.71 -4.48 -15.13
CA HIS A 43 7.06 -3.75 -14.04
C HIS A 43 6.54 -2.34 -14.44
N LEU A 44 6.81 -1.89 -15.68
CA LEU A 44 6.24 -0.66 -16.22
C LEU A 44 4.80 -0.93 -16.69
N ASN A 45 3.84 -0.37 -15.99
CA ASN A 45 2.44 -0.41 -16.38
C ASN A 45 2.07 0.90 -17.07
N VAL A 46 1.49 0.82 -18.25
CA VAL A 46 1.00 1.96 -19.04
C VAL A 46 -0.51 1.83 -19.18
N ASN A 47 -1.27 2.79 -18.66
CA ASN A 47 -2.72 2.83 -18.79
C ASN A 47 -3.10 3.66 -20.02
N LEU A 48 -3.66 3.01 -21.04
CA LEU A 48 -3.98 3.62 -22.32
C LEU A 48 -5.14 4.63 -22.21
N GLY A 49 -6.17 4.29 -21.44
CA GLY A 49 -7.35 5.16 -21.28
C GLY A 49 -7.06 6.45 -20.48
N LYS A 50 -6.07 6.42 -19.57
CA LYS A 50 -5.69 7.57 -18.74
C LYS A 50 -4.45 8.30 -19.23
N ASN A 51 -3.76 7.78 -20.24
CA ASN A 51 -2.49 8.31 -20.73
C ASN A 51 -1.43 8.51 -19.66
N VAL A 52 -1.28 7.51 -18.75
CA VAL A 52 -0.31 7.54 -17.65
C VAL A 52 0.48 6.24 -17.58
N PHE A 53 1.69 6.34 -17.03
CA PHE A 53 2.52 5.18 -16.74
C PHE A 53 2.99 5.15 -15.29
N ARG A 54 3.32 3.97 -14.80
CA ARG A 54 3.98 3.77 -13.50
C ARG A 54 4.81 2.49 -13.52
N CYS A 55 6.06 2.60 -13.08
CA CYS A 55 6.89 1.44 -12.83
C CYS A 55 6.79 1.03 -11.35
N ASN A 56 6.32 -0.20 -11.10
CA ASN A 56 6.20 -0.73 -9.73
C ASN A 56 7.57 -1.07 -9.10
N ARG A 57 8.64 -1.12 -9.90
CA ARG A 57 10.00 -1.41 -9.40
C ARG A 57 10.74 -0.13 -8.99
N CYS A 58 10.81 0.89 -9.85
CA CYS A 58 11.56 2.12 -9.56
C CYS A 58 10.70 3.29 -9.11
N GLY A 59 9.36 3.13 -9.07
CA GLY A 59 8.42 4.15 -8.62
C GLY A 59 8.20 5.30 -9.61
N LYS A 60 8.96 5.39 -10.71
CA LYS A 60 8.77 6.42 -11.73
C LYS A 60 7.39 6.30 -12.37
N GLY A 61 6.74 7.46 -12.59
CA GLY A 61 5.40 7.51 -13.16
C GLY A 61 5.04 8.93 -13.58
N GLY A 62 4.02 9.04 -14.43
CA GLY A 62 3.55 10.34 -14.94
C GLY A 62 2.67 10.18 -16.18
N GLY A 63 2.42 11.29 -16.86
CA GLY A 63 1.71 11.33 -18.15
C GLY A 63 2.66 11.23 -19.35
N ILE A 64 2.09 11.48 -20.54
CA ILE A 64 2.77 11.41 -21.85
C ILE A 64 4.09 12.19 -21.86
N LEU A 65 4.05 13.47 -21.43
CA LEU A 65 5.24 14.33 -21.42
C LEU A 65 6.34 13.81 -20.48
N HIS A 66 5.93 13.29 -19.31
CA HIS A 66 6.90 12.75 -18.35
C HIS A 66 7.59 11.49 -18.89
N LEU A 67 6.86 10.63 -19.62
CA LEU A 67 7.45 9.44 -20.22
C LEU A 67 8.54 9.82 -21.22
N TYR A 68 8.24 10.77 -22.11
CA TYR A 68 9.17 11.22 -23.13
C TYR A 68 10.36 12.01 -22.53
N ALA A 69 10.06 12.97 -21.65
CA ALA A 69 11.07 13.82 -21.00
C ALA A 69 12.08 13.00 -20.20
N GLU A 70 11.61 12.08 -19.39
CA GLU A 70 12.45 11.19 -18.57
C GLU A 70 13.30 10.22 -19.42
N ALA A 71 12.75 9.73 -20.55
CA ALA A 71 13.48 8.83 -21.43
C ALA A 71 14.59 9.53 -22.24
N ASN A 72 14.40 10.82 -22.54
CA ASN A 72 15.34 11.60 -23.35
C ASN A 72 16.18 12.58 -22.50
N ASP A 73 15.96 12.64 -21.18
CA ASP A 73 16.61 13.58 -20.25
C ASP A 73 16.47 15.04 -20.70
N VAL A 74 15.22 15.44 -21.00
CA VAL A 74 14.88 16.80 -21.43
C VAL A 74 13.83 17.43 -20.51
N ALA A 75 13.71 18.76 -20.54
CA ALA A 75 12.66 19.47 -19.83
C ALA A 75 11.26 19.16 -20.42
N LEU A 76 10.19 19.27 -19.63
CA LEU A 76 8.82 19.03 -20.08
C LEU A 76 8.39 19.95 -21.24
N SER A 77 8.88 21.20 -21.28
CA SER A 77 8.66 22.14 -22.38
C SER A 77 9.28 21.63 -23.69
N THR A 78 10.53 21.16 -23.62
CA THR A 78 11.23 20.58 -24.77
C THR A 78 10.53 19.30 -25.24
N ALA A 79 10.09 18.44 -24.31
CA ALA A 79 9.33 17.24 -24.61
C ALA A 79 8.02 17.58 -25.35
N TYR A 80 7.32 18.62 -24.94
CA TYR A 80 6.10 19.08 -25.60
C TYR A 80 6.36 19.55 -27.03
N GLU A 81 7.39 20.39 -27.22
CA GLU A 81 7.77 20.90 -28.55
C GLU A 81 8.20 19.76 -29.50
N GLU A 82 9.04 18.85 -29.01
CA GLU A 82 9.51 17.71 -29.80
C GLU A 82 8.37 16.76 -30.18
N LEU A 83 7.49 16.39 -29.25
CA LEU A 83 6.33 15.54 -29.56
C LEU A 83 5.36 16.23 -30.53
N CYS A 84 5.10 17.53 -30.37
CA CYS A 84 4.28 18.26 -31.32
C CYS A 84 4.92 18.29 -32.72
N ARG A 85 6.22 18.44 -32.84
CA ARG A 85 6.95 18.42 -34.10
C ARG A 85 6.90 17.02 -34.74
N ILE A 86 7.18 15.96 -33.98
CA ILE A 86 7.17 14.58 -34.47
C ILE A 86 5.78 14.20 -35.03
N PHE A 87 4.75 14.42 -34.25
CA PHE A 87 3.41 13.92 -34.59
C PHE A 87 2.57 14.87 -35.45
N ARG A 88 2.95 16.16 -35.60
CA ARG A 88 2.27 17.10 -36.53
C ARG A 88 2.95 17.22 -37.87
N SER A 89 4.29 17.20 -37.92
CA SER A 89 5.03 17.42 -39.19
C SER A 89 5.62 16.15 -39.81
N GLY A 90 5.54 15.02 -39.10
CA GLY A 90 6.10 13.74 -39.60
C GLY A 90 7.65 13.75 -39.67
N GLU A 91 8.31 14.74 -39.12
CA GLU A 91 9.78 14.80 -39.09
C GLU A 91 10.33 13.68 -38.22
N ARG A 92 11.14 12.81 -38.81
CA ARG A 92 11.94 11.86 -38.03
C ARG A 92 12.95 12.63 -37.19
N VAL A 93 12.81 12.57 -35.88
CA VAL A 93 13.90 12.99 -34.96
C VAL A 93 15.11 12.11 -35.26
N PRO A 94 16.34 12.71 -35.37
CA PRO A 94 17.55 11.91 -35.46
C PRO A 94 17.56 10.91 -34.32
N GLU A 95 17.93 9.66 -34.63
CA GLU A 95 18.15 8.60 -33.64
C GLU A 95 19.07 9.13 -32.54
N ARG A 96 18.51 9.82 -31.56
CA ARG A 96 19.15 9.96 -30.27
C ARG A 96 19.11 8.56 -29.69
N THR A 97 20.27 7.88 -29.77
CA THR A 97 20.53 6.70 -28.98
C THR A 97 19.83 6.96 -27.64
N ILE A 98 18.87 6.12 -27.25
CA ILE A 98 18.29 6.16 -25.92
C ILE A 98 19.52 6.15 -25.01
N HIS A 99 19.97 7.35 -24.63
CA HIS A 99 20.94 7.43 -23.58
C HIS A 99 20.22 6.72 -22.44
N LYS A 100 20.64 5.46 -22.19
CA LYS A 100 20.49 4.91 -20.87
C LYS A 100 21.04 6.04 -20.02
N SER A 101 20.16 7.00 -19.68
CA SER A 101 20.51 7.96 -18.68
C SER A 101 21.00 7.02 -17.61
N ARG A 102 22.29 7.04 -17.36
CA ARG A 102 22.79 6.69 -16.05
C ARG A 102 22.02 7.68 -15.16
N ALA A 103 20.72 7.45 -15.03
CA ALA A 103 20.07 7.73 -13.79
C ALA A 103 21.16 7.26 -12.87
N LYS A 104 21.88 8.18 -12.18
CA LYS A 104 22.68 7.78 -11.04
C LYS A 104 21.90 6.66 -10.47
N VAL A 105 22.36 5.43 -10.72
CA VAL A 105 21.75 4.22 -10.14
C VAL A 105 21.78 4.66 -8.70
N LYS A 106 20.62 5.10 -8.20
CA LYS A 106 20.47 5.25 -6.77
C LYS A 106 20.76 3.84 -6.37
N GLN A 107 22.03 3.62 -5.98
CA GLN A 107 22.50 2.33 -5.52
C GLN A 107 21.38 1.92 -4.60
N SER A 108 20.69 0.85 -4.95
CA SER A 108 19.54 0.40 -4.18
C SER A 108 20.07 0.33 -2.78
N LYS A 109 19.56 1.23 -1.92
CA LYS A 109 20.08 1.31 -0.55
C LYS A 109 19.95 -0.10 0.01
N PRO A 110 20.95 -0.63 0.69
CA PRO A 110 20.86 -1.95 1.26
C PRO A 110 19.56 -2.01 2.10
N ALA A 111 18.64 -2.85 1.65
CA ALA A 111 17.39 -3.13 2.32
C ALA A 111 17.57 -4.42 3.13
N LEU A 112 16.88 -4.50 4.26
CA LEU A 112 16.82 -5.71 5.06
C LEU A 112 15.60 -6.55 4.65
N ASP A 113 15.74 -7.85 4.77
CA ASP A 113 14.60 -8.76 4.71
C ASP A 113 13.63 -8.45 5.86
N LEU A 114 12.36 -8.77 5.65
CA LEU A 114 11.33 -8.58 6.66
C LEU A 114 11.66 -9.43 7.89
N ALA A 115 11.67 -8.81 9.07
CA ALA A 115 11.85 -9.50 10.35
C ALA A 115 10.73 -10.53 10.59
N THR A 116 10.99 -11.53 11.44
CA THR A 116 9.95 -12.50 11.82
C THR A 116 8.77 -11.82 12.50
N VAL A 117 7.64 -12.51 12.60
CA VAL A 117 6.42 -11.98 13.22
C VAL A 117 6.68 -11.63 14.67
N GLU A 118 7.39 -12.48 15.40
CA GLU A 118 7.72 -12.30 16.82
C GLU A 118 8.54 -11.03 17.05
N VAL A 119 9.53 -10.77 16.20
CA VAL A 119 10.36 -9.56 16.28
C VAL A 119 9.53 -8.32 15.97
N ARG A 120 8.66 -8.38 14.96
CA ARG A 120 7.76 -7.29 14.61
C ARG A 120 6.74 -7.01 15.72
N ASP A 121 6.10 -8.04 16.23
CA ASP A 121 5.12 -7.93 17.32
C ASP A 121 5.75 -7.33 18.58
N ASN A 122 6.89 -7.86 19.02
CA ASN A 122 7.61 -7.31 20.17
C ASN A 122 7.97 -5.83 19.97
N THR A 123 8.51 -5.48 18.80
CA THR A 123 8.93 -4.11 18.51
C THR A 123 7.74 -3.16 18.39
N TYR A 124 6.68 -3.55 17.71
CA TYR A 124 5.48 -2.72 17.55
C TYR A 124 4.68 -2.59 18.84
N SER A 125 4.57 -3.64 19.64
CA SER A 125 3.94 -3.59 20.95
C SER A 125 4.67 -2.62 21.89
N ASN A 126 5.99 -2.67 21.92
CA ASN A 126 6.81 -1.71 22.66
C ASN A 126 6.67 -0.29 22.10
N LEU A 127 6.70 -0.12 20.76
CA LEU A 127 6.49 1.20 20.14
C LEU A 127 5.14 1.81 20.55
N LEU A 128 4.05 1.04 20.43
CA LEU A 128 2.72 1.52 20.79
C LEU A 128 2.58 1.82 22.29
N SER A 129 3.28 1.09 23.15
CA SER A 129 3.29 1.35 24.61
C SER A 129 3.94 2.69 24.98
N LEU A 130 4.85 3.19 24.16
CA LEU A 130 5.53 4.48 24.34
C LEU A 130 4.73 5.67 23.82
N LEU A 131 3.62 5.42 23.12
CA LEU A 131 2.79 6.44 22.50
C LEU A 131 1.46 6.61 23.24
N SER A 132 0.90 7.80 23.16
CA SER A 132 -0.45 8.09 23.66
C SER A 132 -1.42 8.29 22.50
N LEU A 133 -2.71 8.19 22.77
CA LEU A 133 -3.77 8.59 21.86
C LEU A 133 -4.16 10.05 22.15
N GLY A 134 -3.95 10.94 21.19
CA GLY A 134 -4.30 12.36 21.31
C GLY A 134 -5.80 12.58 21.46
N THR A 135 -6.20 13.67 22.13
CA THR A 135 -7.60 13.98 22.44
C THR A 135 -8.49 13.99 21.20
N ALA A 136 -8.09 14.68 20.14
CA ALA A 136 -8.87 14.74 18.90
C ALA A 136 -9.08 13.36 18.26
N HIS A 137 -8.08 12.49 18.27
CA HIS A 137 -8.22 11.12 17.77
C HIS A 137 -9.12 10.27 18.67
N ARG A 138 -9.00 10.43 19.98
CA ARG A 138 -9.89 9.76 20.94
C ARG A 138 -11.35 10.17 20.72
N GLU A 139 -11.62 11.46 20.58
CA GLU A 139 -12.95 11.99 20.28
C GLU A 139 -13.48 11.47 18.94
N SER A 140 -12.65 11.41 17.90
CA SER A 140 -13.02 10.83 16.62
C SER A 140 -13.42 9.36 16.72
N LEU A 141 -12.74 8.57 17.57
CA LEU A 141 -13.07 7.15 17.80
C LEU A 141 -14.34 6.99 18.65
N LEU A 142 -14.53 7.81 19.68
CA LEU A 142 -15.79 7.88 20.44
C LEU A 142 -16.96 8.27 19.53
N GLY A 143 -16.78 9.24 18.65
CA GLY A 143 -17.77 9.65 17.64
C GLY A 143 -18.13 8.55 16.63
N ARG A 144 -17.31 7.50 16.51
CA ARG A 144 -17.60 6.28 15.74
C ARG A 144 -18.37 5.23 16.57
N GLY A 145 -18.68 5.53 17.82
CA GLY A 145 -19.43 4.69 18.75
C GLY A 145 -18.60 3.71 19.55
N LEU A 146 -17.26 3.74 19.48
CA LEU A 146 -16.41 2.93 20.35
C LEU A 146 -16.48 3.45 21.79
N SER A 147 -16.47 2.52 22.77
CA SER A 147 -16.32 2.90 24.18
C SER A 147 -14.85 3.27 24.50
N GLY A 148 -14.66 3.97 25.64
CA GLY A 148 -13.32 4.30 26.10
C GLY A 148 -12.46 3.06 26.36
N ASP A 149 -13.06 2.02 26.94
CA ASP A 149 -12.38 0.75 27.24
C ASP A 149 -12.00 0.00 25.96
N GLU A 150 -12.87 -0.01 24.97
CA GLU A 150 -12.58 -0.63 23.68
C GLU A 150 -11.44 0.09 22.95
N ILE A 151 -11.41 1.43 22.97
CA ILE A 151 -10.30 2.20 22.39
C ILE A 151 -8.97 1.83 23.06
N VAL A 152 -8.96 1.61 24.37
CA VAL A 152 -7.77 1.15 25.09
C VAL A 152 -7.39 -0.27 24.66
N ARG A 153 -8.35 -1.18 24.57
CA ARG A 153 -8.17 -2.59 24.16
C ARG A 153 -7.59 -2.70 22.74
N LEU A 154 -8.08 -1.92 21.81
CA LEU A 154 -7.60 -1.89 20.43
C LEU A 154 -6.15 -1.44 20.31
N GLY A 155 -5.67 -0.66 21.27
CA GLY A 155 -4.29 -0.21 21.31
C GLY A 155 -3.93 0.86 20.27
N TYR A 156 -4.92 1.60 19.76
CA TYR A 156 -4.69 2.69 18.81
C TYR A 156 -3.91 3.83 19.45
N ARG A 157 -3.01 4.44 18.69
CA ARG A 157 -2.15 5.53 19.16
C ARG A 157 -2.09 6.66 18.13
N THR A 158 -1.75 7.84 18.59
CA THR A 158 -1.41 8.96 17.69
C THR A 158 0.05 8.83 17.24
N THR A 159 0.31 9.06 15.96
CA THR A 159 1.69 9.17 15.47
C THR A 159 2.45 10.23 16.25
N PRO A 160 3.73 10.00 16.60
CA PRO A 160 4.53 11.00 17.30
C PRO A 160 4.69 12.26 16.45
N ALA A 161 4.48 13.43 17.06
CA ALA A 161 4.54 14.73 16.37
C ALA A 161 5.93 15.06 15.79
N VAL A 162 6.97 14.47 16.33
CA VAL A 162 8.36 14.64 15.90
C VAL A 162 8.99 13.27 15.80
N ARG A 163 9.86 13.07 14.79
CA ARG A 163 10.75 11.91 14.68
C ARG A 163 11.58 11.84 15.97
N SER A 164 11.06 11.18 16.99
CA SER A 164 11.65 11.23 18.32
C SER A 164 12.81 10.25 18.41
N PRO A 165 14.07 10.71 18.48
CA PRO A 165 15.21 9.85 18.77
C PRO A 165 15.06 9.12 20.11
N LYS A 166 14.30 9.71 21.06
CA LYS A 166 14.02 9.12 22.38
C LYS A 166 13.21 7.83 22.27
N ILE A 167 12.23 7.75 21.36
CA ILE A 167 11.45 6.52 21.16
C ILE A 167 12.36 5.39 20.70
N VAL A 168 13.23 5.66 19.74
CA VAL A 168 14.17 4.65 19.21
C VAL A 168 15.18 4.22 20.27
N ALA A 169 15.71 5.17 21.05
CA ALA A 169 16.62 4.86 22.16
C ALA A 169 15.95 3.96 23.20
N GLU A 170 14.74 4.30 23.62
CA GLU A 170 13.95 3.52 24.57
C GLU A 170 13.66 2.10 24.06
N LEU A 171 13.31 1.94 22.76
CA LEU A 171 13.11 0.62 22.17
C LEU A 171 14.38 -0.23 22.21
N LEU A 172 15.53 0.36 21.90
CA LEU A 172 16.82 -0.34 21.98
C LEU A 172 17.19 -0.71 23.42
N GLU A 173 16.93 0.17 24.39
CA GLU A 173 17.12 -0.11 25.83
C GLU A 173 16.23 -1.25 26.33
N ARG A 174 15.02 -1.39 25.77
CA ARG A 174 14.12 -2.54 26.02
C ARG A 174 14.53 -3.81 25.30
N GLY A 175 15.62 -3.80 24.54
CA GLY A 175 16.12 -4.95 23.80
C GLY A 175 15.35 -5.26 22.51
N CYS A 176 14.60 -4.32 21.95
CA CYS A 176 13.93 -4.52 20.67
C CYS A 176 14.94 -4.60 19.52
N ASP A 177 14.81 -5.60 18.66
CA ASP A 177 15.55 -5.67 17.41
C ASP A 177 14.80 -4.90 16.31
N LEU A 178 15.42 -3.84 15.81
CA LEU A 178 14.81 -2.97 14.78
C LEU A 178 15.14 -3.43 13.33
N ARG A 179 16.02 -4.43 13.18
CA ARG A 179 16.46 -4.93 11.87
C ARG A 179 15.30 -5.61 11.15
N GLY A 180 15.02 -5.17 9.93
CA GLY A 180 13.94 -5.74 9.12
C GLY A 180 12.53 -5.42 9.62
N VAL A 181 12.36 -4.56 10.64
CA VAL A 181 11.05 -4.09 11.09
C VAL A 181 10.64 -2.87 10.27
N PRO A 182 9.55 -2.94 9.47
CA PRO A 182 9.12 -1.82 8.66
C PRO A 182 8.85 -0.55 9.48
N GLY A 183 9.26 0.59 8.94
CA GLY A 183 9.22 1.88 9.65
C GLY A 183 10.54 2.24 10.32
N PHE A 184 11.44 1.28 10.57
CA PHE A 184 12.76 1.56 11.13
C PHE A 184 13.83 1.48 10.06
N PHE A 185 14.85 2.33 10.18
CA PHE A 185 15.96 2.41 9.22
C PHE A 185 17.20 3.00 9.90
N VAL A 186 18.37 2.82 9.27
CA VAL A 186 19.60 3.44 9.72
C VAL A 186 19.83 4.75 8.97
N ASP A 187 20.13 5.79 9.68
CA ASP A 187 20.51 7.07 9.08
C ASP A 187 21.96 6.99 8.57
N GLU A 188 22.16 7.29 7.29
CA GLU A 188 23.44 7.10 6.59
C GLU A 188 24.56 7.98 7.13
N ASP A 189 24.22 9.18 7.62
CA ASP A 189 25.22 10.15 8.10
C ASP A 189 25.67 9.84 9.51
N THR A 190 24.75 9.35 10.35
CA THR A 190 25.01 9.16 11.79
C THR A 190 25.17 7.69 12.21
N GLY A 191 24.84 6.73 11.34
CA GLY A 191 24.81 5.31 11.66
C GLY A 191 23.76 4.91 12.70
N LYS A 192 22.85 5.80 13.07
CA LYS A 192 21.87 5.58 14.14
C LYS A 192 20.53 5.12 13.58
N TRP A 193 19.83 4.26 14.31
CA TRP A 193 18.47 3.88 14.02
C TRP A 193 17.52 5.07 14.12
N LYS A 194 16.56 5.16 13.19
CA LYS A 194 15.50 6.16 13.14
C LYS A 194 14.16 5.51 12.80
N LEU A 195 13.07 6.16 13.21
CA LEU A 195 11.69 5.80 12.86
C LEU A 195 11.20 6.71 11.73
N ASP A 196 10.70 6.13 10.62
CA ASP A 196 10.21 6.85 9.44
C ASP A 196 8.70 7.13 9.53
N ILE A 197 8.32 8.10 10.31
CA ILE A 197 6.94 8.61 10.33
C ILE A 197 6.82 9.75 9.31
N ARG A 198 6.03 9.53 8.27
CA ARG A 198 5.89 10.47 7.12
C ARG A 198 4.63 11.33 7.19
N ALA A 199 3.69 11.00 8.06
CA ALA A 199 2.41 11.69 8.18
C ALA A 199 1.85 11.58 9.58
N THR A 200 0.96 12.54 9.94
CA THR A 200 0.19 12.50 11.19
C THR A 200 -1.09 11.69 11.02
N GLY A 201 -1.51 11.03 12.10
CA GLY A 201 -2.71 10.21 12.08
C GLY A 201 -2.81 9.23 13.24
N ILE A 202 -3.74 8.30 13.11
CA ILE A 202 -3.97 7.22 14.07
C ILE A 202 -3.20 5.98 13.61
N MET A 203 -2.28 5.49 14.44
CA MET A 203 -1.60 4.20 14.25
C MET A 203 -2.52 3.07 14.69
N ILE A 204 -2.72 2.11 13.81
CA ILE A 204 -3.64 0.98 13.93
C ILE A 204 -2.82 -0.29 13.77
N PRO A 205 -2.75 -1.17 14.79
CA PRO A 205 -2.02 -2.44 14.66
C PRO A 205 -2.80 -3.44 13.81
N ASP A 206 -2.14 -3.99 12.79
CA ASP A 206 -2.64 -5.12 12.02
C ASP A 206 -2.23 -6.41 12.73
N ARG A 207 -3.22 -7.24 13.09
CA ARG A 207 -3.01 -8.45 13.89
C ARG A 207 -3.33 -9.72 13.11
N ASN A 208 -2.45 -10.71 13.23
CA ASN A 208 -2.68 -12.06 12.72
C ASN A 208 -3.69 -12.84 13.59
N LEU A 209 -3.91 -14.12 13.29
CA LEU A 209 -4.79 -15.00 14.04
C LEU A 209 -4.39 -15.20 15.51
N GLU A 210 -3.09 -15.20 15.78
CA GLU A 210 -2.51 -15.31 17.12
C GLU A 210 -2.57 -13.99 17.91
N GLY A 211 -3.08 -12.90 17.30
CA GLY A 211 -3.17 -11.58 17.89
C GLY A 211 -1.86 -10.77 17.84
N GLN A 212 -0.81 -11.31 17.20
CA GLN A 212 0.48 -10.65 17.07
C GLN A 212 0.42 -9.53 16.02
N ILE A 213 1.12 -8.44 16.27
CA ILE A 213 1.15 -7.27 15.38
C ILE A 213 2.17 -7.51 14.26
N GLU A 214 1.68 -7.71 13.04
CA GLU A 214 2.52 -7.90 11.86
C GLU A 214 2.86 -6.60 11.13
N ALA A 215 1.97 -5.62 11.20
CA ALA A 215 2.14 -4.31 10.57
C ALA A 215 1.41 -3.22 11.35
N ILE A 216 1.70 -1.98 11.02
CA ILE A 216 0.95 -0.82 11.53
C ILE A 216 0.43 -0.02 10.34
N GLN A 217 -0.89 0.18 10.29
CA GLN A 217 -1.50 1.16 9.43
C GLN A 217 -1.55 2.53 10.11
N ILE A 218 -1.52 3.59 9.31
CA ILE A 218 -1.71 4.96 9.78
C ILE A 218 -2.92 5.53 9.04
N ARG A 219 -4.02 5.77 9.75
CA ARG A 219 -5.13 6.54 9.25
C ARG A 219 -4.78 8.01 9.30
N LEU A 220 -4.65 8.62 8.13
CA LEU A 220 -4.14 9.98 7.98
C LEU A 220 -5.16 11.04 8.46
N ASP A 221 -4.66 12.11 9.06
CA ASP A 221 -5.47 13.27 9.47
C ASP A 221 -5.92 14.10 8.28
N HIS A 222 -5.08 14.17 7.26
CA HIS A 222 -5.33 14.94 6.04
C HIS A 222 -5.22 14.03 4.81
N ASP A 223 -6.32 13.88 4.13
CA ASP A 223 -6.50 13.00 2.98
C ASP A 223 -6.23 13.77 1.67
N LYS A 224 -5.01 13.67 1.16
CA LYS A 224 -4.69 14.25 -0.16
C LYS A 224 -4.88 13.25 -1.31
N ASN A 225 -4.48 11.98 -1.10
CA ASN A 225 -4.50 10.94 -2.14
C ASN A 225 -4.84 9.55 -1.58
N SER A 226 -4.79 9.36 -0.28
CA SER A 226 -5.05 8.09 0.41
C SER A 226 -5.50 8.34 1.84
N LYS A 227 -6.50 7.59 2.30
CA LYS A 227 -6.97 7.65 3.70
C LYS A 227 -6.04 6.91 4.67
N PHE A 228 -5.30 5.93 4.16
CA PHE A 228 -4.44 5.06 4.95
C PHE A 228 -3.09 4.88 4.29
N ASN A 229 -2.04 4.85 5.10
CA ASN A 229 -0.71 4.41 4.73
C ASN A 229 -0.28 3.27 5.64
N THR A 230 0.58 2.39 5.14
CA THR A 230 1.24 1.38 6.00
C THR A 230 2.61 1.88 6.42
N LEU A 231 2.96 1.68 7.68
CA LEU A 231 4.28 2.02 8.21
C LEU A 231 5.35 1.23 7.46
N THR A 232 6.28 1.93 6.82
CA THR A 232 7.32 1.36 5.98
C THR A 232 8.58 2.20 6.02
N SER A 233 9.72 1.57 5.80
CA SER A 233 11.01 2.23 5.61
C SER A 233 11.65 1.87 4.26
N VAL A 234 10.83 1.49 3.29
CA VAL A 234 11.27 1.25 1.90
C VAL A 234 12.04 2.46 1.37
N GLU A 235 13.09 2.23 0.59
CA GLU A 235 14.02 3.25 0.07
C GLU A 235 14.90 3.94 1.12
N ARG A 236 14.87 3.50 2.37
CA ARG A 236 15.81 3.92 3.42
C ARG A 236 16.98 2.95 3.53
N TYR A 237 18.10 3.45 4.04
CA TYR A 237 19.29 2.63 4.30
C TYR A 237 19.01 1.63 5.44
N TYR A 238 19.17 0.34 5.17
CA TYR A 238 18.72 -0.74 6.04
C TYR A 238 17.24 -0.67 6.47
N GLY A 239 16.40 -0.13 5.57
CA GLY A 239 14.96 -0.15 5.75
C GLY A 239 14.34 -1.45 5.24
N ALA A 240 13.10 -1.70 5.64
CA ALA A 240 12.31 -2.85 5.21
C ALA A 240 10.97 -2.43 4.59
N VAL A 241 10.49 -3.25 3.66
CA VAL A 241 9.18 -3.07 3.02
C VAL A 241 8.09 -3.52 4.00
N ALA A 242 6.99 -2.77 4.06
CA ALA A 242 5.84 -3.16 4.86
C ALA A 242 5.27 -4.52 4.45
N SER A 243 4.90 -5.33 5.42
CA SER A 243 4.08 -6.51 5.19
C SER A 243 2.63 -6.10 4.94
N CYS A 244 1.98 -6.73 3.96
CA CYS A 244 0.54 -6.66 3.79
C CYS A 244 -0.05 -7.93 4.40
N CYS A 245 -0.41 -7.87 5.68
CA CYS A 245 -1.07 -8.97 6.39
C CYS A 245 -2.59 -8.75 6.43
N PRO A 246 -3.40 -9.83 6.40
CA PRO A 246 -4.81 -9.74 6.75
C PRO A 246 -4.93 -9.49 8.26
N HIS A 247 -5.88 -8.63 8.64
CA HIS A 247 -6.16 -8.35 10.04
C HIS A 247 -7.32 -9.19 10.54
N PHE A 248 -7.10 -10.01 11.55
CA PHE A 248 -8.14 -10.85 12.15
C PHE A 248 -8.59 -10.30 13.50
N THR A 249 -9.90 -10.37 13.75
CA THR A 249 -10.47 -10.00 15.04
C THR A 249 -11.70 -10.84 15.37
N GLY A 250 -11.77 -11.32 16.61
CA GLY A 250 -12.89 -12.13 17.11
C GLY A 250 -12.93 -13.56 16.62
N VAL A 251 -11.83 -14.10 16.10
CA VAL A 251 -11.69 -15.51 15.74
C VAL A 251 -11.43 -16.33 17.01
N ASP A 252 -12.14 -17.44 17.19
CA ASP A 252 -11.97 -18.41 18.26
C ASP A 252 -12.28 -19.84 17.75
N ASP A 253 -12.14 -20.83 18.62
CA ASP A 253 -12.33 -22.25 18.27
C ASP A 253 -13.77 -22.60 17.81
N ASN A 254 -14.75 -21.73 18.07
CA ASN A 254 -16.15 -21.93 17.69
C ASN A 254 -16.52 -21.13 16.42
N THR A 255 -15.56 -20.47 15.80
CA THR A 255 -15.80 -19.65 14.62
C THR A 255 -16.04 -20.55 13.39
N ASP A 256 -17.25 -20.57 12.88
CA ASP A 256 -17.67 -21.32 11.69
C ASP A 256 -17.65 -20.47 10.41
N SER A 257 -17.79 -19.17 10.56
CA SER A 257 -17.87 -18.22 9.47
C SER A 257 -17.24 -16.88 9.85
N ILE A 258 -16.73 -16.16 8.84
CA ILE A 258 -16.07 -14.88 9.06
C ILE A 258 -16.61 -13.79 8.13
N TYR A 259 -16.69 -12.57 8.62
CA TYR A 259 -16.98 -11.40 7.79
C TYR A 259 -15.71 -10.82 7.20
N LEU A 260 -15.70 -10.62 5.88
CA LEU A 260 -14.63 -9.94 5.15
C LEU A 260 -15.01 -8.48 4.95
N THR A 261 -14.16 -7.58 5.45
CA THR A 261 -14.37 -6.12 5.36
C THR A 261 -13.19 -5.42 4.66
N GLU A 262 -13.46 -4.21 4.19
CA GLU A 262 -12.45 -3.28 3.68
C GLU A 262 -11.83 -2.48 4.83
N GLY A 263 -10.58 -2.80 5.18
CA GLY A 263 -9.80 -2.07 6.17
C GLY A 263 -9.89 -2.58 7.60
N VAL A 264 -8.78 -2.46 8.29
CA VAL A 264 -8.55 -2.94 9.67
C VAL A 264 -9.51 -2.27 10.65
N MET A 265 -9.57 -0.94 10.63
CA MET A 265 -10.44 -0.18 11.54
C MET A 265 -11.93 -0.55 11.41
N LYS A 266 -12.39 -0.91 10.20
CA LYS A 266 -13.78 -1.35 9.99
C LYS A 266 -14.03 -2.70 10.62
N ALA A 267 -13.07 -3.64 10.48
CA ALA A 267 -13.15 -4.95 11.12
C ALA A 267 -13.27 -4.81 12.65
N ASP A 268 -12.40 -4.00 13.26
CA ASP A 268 -12.40 -3.75 14.70
C ASP A 268 -13.72 -3.13 15.19
N ILE A 269 -14.21 -2.10 14.51
CA ILE A 269 -15.48 -1.44 14.86
C ILE A 269 -16.65 -2.41 14.69
N ALA A 270 -16.70 -3.16 13.59
CA ALA A 270 -17.76 -4.15 13.34
C ALA A 270 -17.74 -5.26 14.40
N ARG A 271 -16.55 -5.74 14.78
CA ARG A 271 -16.40 -6.70 15.87
C ARG A 271 -16.94 -6.15 17.19
N TYR A 272 -16.57 -4.94 17.56
CA TYR A 272 -17.08 -4.30 18.77
C TYR A 272 -18.60 -4.23 18.78
N PHE A 273 -19.22 -3.74 17.72
CA PHE A 273 -20.68 -3.65 17.65
C PHE A 273 -21.37 -5.01 17.65
N SER A 274 -20.77 -6.02 17.01
CA SER A 274 -21.34 -7.37 17.05
C SER A 274 -21.41 -7.93 18.48
N VAL A 275 -20.44 -7.61 19.32
CA VAL A 275 -20.44 -7.97 20.75
C VAL A 275 -21.49 -7.19 21.52
N VAL A 276 -21.54 -5.86 21.34
CA VAL A 276 -22.49 -4.97 22.03
C VAL A 276 -23.94 -5.34 21.70
N LEU A 277 -24.20 -5.78 20.48
CA LEU A 277 -25.53 -6.22 20.02
C LEU A 277 -25.86 -7.68 20.42
N GLY A 278 -24.97 -8.37 21.13
CA GLY A 278 -25.19 -9.74 21.59
C GLY A 278 -25.03 -10.83 20.51
N HIS A 279 -24.45 -10.48 19.37
CA HIS A 279 -24.22 -11.39 18.24
C HIS A 279 -22.72 -11.37 17.83
N PRO A 280 -21.82 -11.83 18.70
CA PRO A 280 -20.38 -11.77 18.43
C PRO A 280 -20.01 -12.49 17.13
N CYS A 281 -19.35 -11.79 16.21
CA CYS A 281 -18.90 -12.30 14.92
C CYS A 281 -17.40 -12.11 14.76
N ALA A 282 -16.77 -13.00 13.98
CA ALA A 282 -15.38 -12.85 13.56
C ALA A 282 -15.28 -12.02 12.29
N PHE A 283 -14.19 -11.25 12.19
CA PHE A 283 -13.92 -10.38 11.03
C PHE A 283 -12.49 -10.52 10.55
N VAL A 284 -12.32 -10.41 9.23
CA VAL A 284 -11.04 -10.19 8.59
C VAL A 284 -11.08 -8.88 7.81
N GLY A 285 -10.14 -7.98 8.11
CA GLY A 285 -9.96 -6.69 7.44
C GLY A 285 -8.80 -6.75 6.44
N LEU A 286 -9.03 -6.35 5.19
CA LEU A 286 -7.98 -6.22 4.18
C LEU A 286 -7.58 -4.75 4.03
N THR A 287 -6.28 -4.48 3.84
CA THR A 287 -5.76 -3.11 3.67
C THR A 287 -6.12 -2.47 2.33
N GLY A 288 -6.79 -3.21 1.46
CA GLY A 288 -7.32 -2.76 0.17
C GLY A 288 -7.85 -3.95 -0.64
N VAL A 289 -9.04 -3.80 -1.18
CA VAL A 289 -9.75 -4.86 -1.95
C VAL A 289 -9.02 -5.30 -3.22
N SER A 290 -8.07 -4.52 -3.70
CA SER A 290 -7.26 -4.86 -4.88
C SER A 290 -6.01 -5.70 -4.55
N ASN A 291 -5.68 -5.91 -3.27
CA ASN A 291 -4.52 -6.70 -2.86
C ASN A 291 -4.89 -8.19 -2.77
N ILE A 292 -4.90 -8.84 -3.92
CA ILE A 292 -5.28 -10.25 -4.04
C ILE A 292 -4.37 -11.19 -3.24
N ASN A 293 -3.09 -10.86 -3.08
CA ASN A 293 -2.14 -11.70 -2.33
C ASN A 293 -2.47 -11.71 -0.83
N GLN A 294 -2.86 -10.56 -0.28
CA GLN A 294 -3.33 -10.48 1.11
C GLN A 294 -4.61 -11.30 1.31
N TYR A 295 -5.52 -11.24 0.34
CA TYR A 295 -6.75 -12.02 0.38
C TYR A 295 -6.50 -13.53 0.31
N ILE A 296 -5.65 -13.99 -0.62
CA ILE A 296 -5.27 -15.42 -0.72
C ILE A 296 -4.61 -15.89 0.58
N ARG A 297 -3.76 -15.07 1.18
CA ARG A 297 -3.18 -15.37 2.49
C ARG A 297 -4.28 -15.54 3.54
N ALA A 298 -5.24 -14.62 3.62
CA ALA A 298 -6.37 -14.75 4.55
C ALA A 298 -7.16 -16.05 4.34
N LEU A 299 -7.46 -16.42 3.10
CA LEU A 299 -8.16 -17.67 2.79
C LEU A 299 -7.36 -18.90 3.23
N ASN A 300 -6.04 -18.91 3.03
CA ASN A 300 -5.20 -20.02 3.47
C ASN A 300 -5.17 -20.17 4.99
N GLU A 301 -5.09 -19.06 5.72
CA GLU A 301 -5.18 -19.05 7.18
C GLU A 301 -6.54 -19.54 7.67
N LEU A 302 -7.65 -19.12 7.05
CA LEU A 302 -9.00 -19.62 7.36
C LEU A 302 -9.15 -21.10 7.07
N LYS A 303 -8.57 -21.59 5.97
CA LYS A 303 -8.57 -23.03 5.65
C LYS A 303 -7.91 -23.86 6.74
N SER A 304 -6.81 -23.39 7.32
CA SER A 304 -6.10 -24.10 8.38
C SER A 304 -6.91 -24.24 9.66
N LEU A 305 -7.85 -23.30 9.91
CA LEU A 305 -8.80 -23.34 11.01
C LEU A 305 -10.08 -24.13 10.69
N GLY A 306 -10.23 -24.65 9.47
CA GLY A 306 -11.45 -25.35 9.05
C GLY A 306 -12.61 -24.40 8.68
N ILE A 307 -12.44 -23.09 8.74
CA ILE A 307 -13.46 -22.12 8.34
C ILE A 307 -13.64 -22.16 6.82
N ARG A 308 -14.89 -22.28 6.35
CA ARG A 308 -15.21 -22.41 4.92
C ARG A 308 -16.24 -21.39 4.42
N THR A 309 -16.86 -20.64 5.33
CA THR A 309 -17.89 -19.66 4.98
C THR A 309 -17.36 -18.23 5.18
N VAL A 310 -17.34 -17.44 4.11
CA VAL A 310 -16.93 -16.02 4.12
C VAL A 310 -18.09 -15.12 3.74
N LYS A 311 -18.49 -14.24 4.64
CA LYS A 311 -19.54 -13.24 4.45
C LYS A 311 -18.92 -11.93 3.99
N VAL A 312 -19.09 -11.56 2.71
CA VAL A 312 -18.46 -10.38 2.11
C VAL A 312 -19.26 -9.12 2.44
N ALA A 313 -18.74 -8.30 3.36
CA ALA A 313 -19.34 -7.06 3.86
C ALA A 313 -18.49 -5.83 3.46
N PHE A 314 -18.53 -5.49 2.17
CA PHE A 314 -17.89 -4.27 1.66
C PHE A 314 -18.83 -3.07 1.76
N ASP A 315 -18.29 -1.86 1.58
CA ASP A 315 -19.05 -0.63 1.67
C ASP A 315 -20.24 -0.60 0.68
N MET A 316 -21.32 0.05 1.10
CA MET A 316 -22.54 0.22 0.31
C MET A 316 -22.37 1.10 -0.96
N ASP A 317 -21.17 1.66 -1.18
CA ASP A 317 -20.83 2.41 -2.39
C ASP A 317 -20.78 1.53 -3.68
N LEU A 318 -21.13 0.26 -3.55
CA LEU A 318 -21.24 -0.70 -4.64
C LEU A 318 -22.10 -0.22 -5.82
N ASN A 319 -23.12 0.57 -5.54
CA ASN A 319 -24.04 1.09 -6.54
C ASN A 319 -23.49 2.30 -7.31
N VAL A 320 -22.43 2.93 -6.81
CA VAL A 320 -21.87 4.18 -7.34
C VAL A 320 -20.45 3.99 -7.87
N ASN A 321 -19.70 3.01 -7.34
CA ASN A 321 -18.28 2.81 -7.68
C ASN A 321 -18.04 1.46 -8.36
N GLU A 322 -17.90 1.48 -9.68
CA GLU A 322 -17.65 0.28 -10.50
C GLU A 322 -16.37 -0.48 -10.10
N ASN A 323 -15.35 0.22 -9.59
CA ASN A 323 -14.11 -0.44 -9.14
C ASN A 323 -14.34 -1.28 -7.87
N VAL A 324 -15.16 -0.79 -6.94
CA VAL A 324 -15.53 -1.54 -5.73
C VAL A 324 -16.37 -2.75 -6.10
N ARG A 325 -17.32 -2.62 -7.04
CA ARG A 325 -18.11 -3.74 -7.55
C ARG A 325 -17.23 -4.82 -8.18
N LYS A 326 -16.33 -4.45 -9.10
CA LYS A 326 -15.39 -5.39 -9.73
C LYS A 326 -14.47 -6.08 -8.72
N ALA A 327 -14.01 -5.33 -7.72
CA ALA A 327 -13.18 -5.90 -6.66
C ALA A 327 -13.95 -6.92 -5.82
N ARG A 328 -15.21 -6.64 -5.48
CA ARG A 328 -16.10 -7.57 -4.77
C ARG A 328 -16.37 -8.83 -5.58
N GLU A 329 -16.72 -8.69 -6.86
CA GLU A 329 -16.94 -9.82 -7.78
C GLU A 329 -15.71 -10.72 -7.86
N ARG A 330 -14.52 -10.11 -7.98
CA ARG A 330 -13.25 -10.84 -8.00
C ARG A 330 -12.96 -11.57 -6.69
N VAL A 331 -13.23 -10.95 -5.55
CA VAL A 331 -13.05 -11.56 -4.24
C VAL A 331 -13.98 -12.78 -4.08
N ILE A 332 -15.25 -12.66 -4.49
CA ILE A 332 -16.20 -13.76 -4.48
C ILE A 332 -15.75 -14.89 -5.39
N GLN A 333 -15.33 -14.57 -6.62
CA GLN A 333 -14.84 -15.55 -7.57
C GLN A 333 -13.65 -16.33 -7.02
N VAL A 334 -12.60 -15.64 -6.57
CA VAL A 334 -11.39 -16.26 -6.03
C VAL A 334 -11.70 -17.09 -4.79
N GLY A 335 -12.55 -16.60 -3.87
CA GLY A 335 -12.98 -17.37 -2.70
C GLY A 335 -13.70 -18.65 -3.07
N SER A 336 -14.59 -18.61 -4.06
CA SER A 336 -15.30 -19.79 -4.56
C SER A 336 -14.37 -20.80 -5.24
N GLU A 337 -13.41 -20.31 -6.04
CA GLU A 337 -12.37 -21.14 -6.67
C GLU A 337 -11.49 -21.83 -5.63
N GLU A 338 -11.24 -21.16 -4.50
CA GLU A 338 -10.51 -21.69 -3.35
C GLU A 338 -11.37 -22.62 -2.44
N GLY A 339 -12.61 -22.87 -2.79
CA GLY A 339 -13.51 -23.81 -2.10
C GLY A 339 -14.24 -23.22 -0.89
N PHE A 340 -14.41 -21.90 -0.83
CA PHE A 340 -15.21 -21.23 0.20
C PHE A 340 -16.66 -21.02 -0.26
N GLU A 341 -17.58 -21.11 0.67
CA GLU A 341 -18.93 -20.58 0.51
C GLU A 341 -18.88 -19.06 0.68
N MET A 342 -19.12 -18.34 -0.40
CA MET A 342 -19.05 -16.88 -0.43
C MET A 342 -20.46 -16.27 -0.34
N ILE A 343 -20.75 -15.59 0.78
CA ILE A 343 -22.08 -15.00 1.03
C ILE A 343 -21.96 -13.46 0.93
N PRO A 344 -22.48 -12.85 -0.14
CA PRO A 344 -22.58 -11.40 -0.25
C PRO A 344 -23.55 -10.81 0.79
N LYS A 345 -23.15 -9.73 1.46
CA LYS A 345 -23.96 -9.00 2.46
C LYS A 345 -24.15 -7.54 2.02
#